data_593c5bd482c18fcb7540814a9010c4ad
#
_entry.id   593c5bd482c18fcb7540814a9010c4ad
#
_cell.length_a   1.000
_cell.length_b   1.000
_cell.length_c   1.000
_cell.angle_alpha   90.00
_cell.angle_beta   90.00
_cell.angle_gamma   90.00
#
_symmetry.space_group_name_H-M   'P 1'
#
loop_
_entity.id
_entity.type
_entity.pdbx_description
1 polymer ?
#
loop_
_entity_poly.entity_id
_entity_poly.type
_entity_poly.pdbx_seq_one_letter_code
_entity_poly.pdbx_strand_id
1 'polypeptide(L)'
;LAFPLRIFLLILVVSVFIIAALAQYFTASFEDYLATHVRDMAMNQAKIIASNESIITAVKHRDYKRLATIADKLQSGTDFDYVVIGDTNSIRLYHPNPEKIGYPMQFTKPGALEKGESYFITGKGSIGMAMRAKTPIFDDDGKIIGVVSIGYLISKIDSWRSDFLLPMAGVFILLLLVLMLLSWFFAAHIRRQMLGMEPKQI
;
A
#
# COMPACT_ATOMS: atom_id res chain seq x y z
N LEU A 1 17.63 36.09 28.04
CA LEU A 1 16.38 35.97 27.29
C LEU A 1 15.24 36.52 28.15
N ALA A 2 14.46 37.49 27.60
CA ALA A 2 13.29 38.03 28.28
C ALA A 2 12.28 36.95 28.59
N PHE A 3 11.56 37.03 29.71
CA PHE A 3 10.56 36.01 30.14
C PHE A 3 9.55 35.61 29.05
N PRO A 4 8.97 36.57 28.28
CA PRO A 4 8.04 36.22 27.20
C PRO A 4 8.69 35.39 26.09
N LEU A 5 9.97 35.61 25.80
CA LEU A 5 10.68 34.82 24.78
C LEU A 5 10.94 33.38 25.24
N ARG A 6 11.18 33.17 26.55
CA ARG A 6 11.32 31.81 27.10
C ARG A 6 10.02 31.03 26.99
N ILE A 7 8.88 31.66 27.28
CA ILE A 7 7.55 31.04 27.14
C ILE A 7 7.29 30.71 25.66
N PHE A 8 7.55 31.64 24.75
CA PHE A 8 7.42 31.42 23.31
C PHE A 8 8.22 30.20 22.85
N LEU A 9 9.51 30.15 23.20
CA LEU A 9 10.38 29.04 22.82
C LEU A 9 9.93 27.70 23.43
N LEU A 10 9.46 27.71 24.68
CA LEU A 10 8.95 26.50 25.32
C LEU A 10 7.73 25.94 24.58
N ILE A 11 6.73 26.80 24.30
CA ILE A 11 5.53 26.39 23.59
C ILE A 11 5.89 25.91 22.17
N LEU A 12 6.78 26.62 21.48
CA LEU A 12 7.23 26.24 20.15
C LEU A 12 7.90 24.86 20.15
N VAL A 13 8.84 24.62 21.05
CA VAL A 13 9.57 23.34 21.14
C VAL A 13 8.60 22.18 21.45
N VAL A 14 7.69 22.38 22.41
CA VAL A 14 6.69 21.36 22.75
C VAL A 14 5.76 21.10 21.58
N SER A 15 5.31 22.15 20.88
CA SER A 15 4.43 22.01 19.70
C SER A 15 5.13 21.25 18.56
N VAL A 16 6.39 21.58 18.26
CA VAL A 16 7.21 20.91 17.24
C VAL A 16 7.35 19.43 17.59
N PHE A 17 7.66 19.13 18.87
CA PHE A 17 7.81 17.74 19.30
C PHE A 17 6.52 16.94 19.17
N ILE A 18 5.38 17.49 19.58
CA ILE A 18 4.06 16.85 19.47
C ILE A 18 3.73 16.60 18.00
N ILE A 19 3.87 17.59 17.13
CA ILE A 19 3.58 17.46 15.70
C ILE A 19 4.49 16.43 15.04
N ALA A 20 5.78 16.43 15.37
CA ALA A 20 6.71 15.44 14.84
C ALA A 20 6.35 14.01 15.28
N ALA A 21 5.97 13.83 16.54
CA ALA A 21 5.51 12.53 17.06
C ALA A 21 4.22 12.06 16.36
N LEU A 22 3.25 12.97 16.17
CA LEU A 22 2.00 12.67 15.44
C LEU A 22 2.27 12.34 13.97
N ALA A 23 3.13 13.09 13.30
CA ALA A 23 3.49 12.83 11.92
C ALA A 23 4.17 11.47 11.76
N GLN A 24 5.09 11.12 12.65
CA GLN A 24 5.75 9.82 12.68
C GLN A 24 4.76 8.68 12.91
N TYR A 25 3.90 8.81 13.91
CA TYR A 25 2.85 7.82 14.20
C TYR A 25 1.92 7.61 13.01
N PHE A 26 1.49 8.71 12.39
CA PHE A 26 0.58 8.69 11.25
C PHE A 26 1.22 8.01 10.03
N THR A 27 2.47 8.34 9.71
CA THR A 27 3.21 7.74 8.60
C THR A 27 3.36 6.23 8.81
N ALA A 28 3.78 5.80 9.99
CA ALA A 28 3.94 4.38 10.32
C ALA A 28 2.62 3.61 10.24
N SER A 29 1.54 4.19 10.79
CA SER A 29 0.19 3.59 10.74
C SER A 29 -0.35 3.49 9.33
N PHE A 30 -0.07 4.49 8.48
CA PHE A 30 -0.49 4.47 7.08
C PHE A 30 0.27 3.43 6.25
N GLU A 31 1.58 3.27 6.47
CA GLU A 31 2.38 2.24 5.79
C GLU A 31 1.89 0.84 6.12
N ASP A 32 1.59 0.56 7.39
CA ASP A 32 1.04 -0.73 7.83
C ASP A 32 -0.37 -0.98 7.26
N TYR A 33 -1.22 0.04 7.29
CA TYR A 33 -2.55 -0.01 6.68
C TYR A 33 -2.47 -0.30 5.18
N LEU A 34 -1.60 0.41 4.43
CA LEU A 34 -1.45 0.23 2.99
C LEU A 34 -0.95 -1.17 2.64
N ALA A 35 0.05 -1.67 3.36
CA ALA A 35 0.59 -3.02 3.16
C ALA A 35 -0.47 -4.10 3.40
N THR A 36 -1.26 -3.96 4.48
CA THR A 36 -2.35 -4.88 4.82
C THR A 36 -3.47 -4.80 3.77
N HIS A 37 -3.87 -3.60 3.38
CA HIS A 37 -4.92 -3.37 2.41
C HIS A 37 -4.59 -3.94 1.03
N VAL A 38 -3.37 -3.72 0.54
CA VAL A 38 -2.89 -4.30 -0.73
C VAL A 38 -2.85 -5.82 -0.67
N ARG A 39 -2.41 -6.38 0.46
CA ARG A 39 -2.39 -7.83 0.67
C ARG A 39 -3.79 -8.42 0.58
N ASP A 40 -4.76 -7.83 1.29
CA ASP A 40 -6.13 -8.32 1.34
C ASP A 40 -6.83 -8.18 -0.01
N MET A 41 -6.64 -7.04 -0.69
CA MET A 41 -7.14 -6.85 -2.06
C MET A 41 -6.57 -7.90 -3.01
N ALA A 42 -5.24 -8.08 -3.03
CA ALA A 42 -4.60 -9.05 -3.91
C ALA A 42 -5.08 -10.47 -3.65
N MET A 43 -5.23 -10.85 -2.36
CA MET A 43 -5.70 -12.17 -1.98
C MET A 43 -7.15 -12.41 -2.38
N ASN A 44 -8.04 -11.43 -2.16
CA ASN A 44 -9.46 -11.54 -2.53
C ASN A 44 -9.62 -11.61 -4.05
N GLN A 45 -8.91 -10.77 -4.80
CA GLN A 45 -8.96 -10.80 -6.26
C GLN A 45 -8.41 -12.10 -6.82
N ALA A 46 -7.31 -12.62 -6.27
CA ALA A 46 -6.76 -13.91 -6.68
C ALA A 46 -7.77 -15.05 -6.48
N LYS A 47 -8.47 -15.06 -5.33
CA LYS A 47 -9.53 -16.06 -5.06
C LYS A 47 -10.70 -15.93 -6.02
N ILE A 48 -11.18 -14.72 -6.31
CA ILE A 48 -12.28 -14.46 -7.25
C ILE A 48 -11.90 -14.98 -8.65
N ILE A 49 -10.68 -14.71 -9.10
CA ILE A 49 -10.22 -15.19 -10.41
C ILE A 49 -10.03 -16.70 -10.42
N ALA A 50 -9.49 -17.27 -9.35
CA ALA A 50 -9.28 -18.71 -9.23
C ALA A 50 -10.60 -19.51 -9.20
N SER A 51 -11.71 -18.92 -8.73
CA SER A 51 -13.05 -19.53 -8.70
C SER A 51 -13.89 -19.21 -9.93
N ASN A 52 -13.36 -18.48 -10.91
CA ASN A 52 -14.12 -18.14 -12.13
C ASN A 52 -14.24 -19.35 -13.06
N GLU A 53 -15.46 -19.81 -13.34
CA GLU A 53 -15.74 -20.99 -14.17
C GLU A 53 -15.10 -20.92 -15.57
N SER A 54 -15.05 -19.73 -16.17
CA SER A 54 -14.43 -19.55 -17.47
C SER A 54 -12.91 -19.74 -17.42
N ILE A 55 -12.27 -19.33 -16.32
CA ILE A 55 -10.82 -19.55 -16.06
C ILE A 55 -10.59 -21.05 -15.80
N ILE A 56 -11.39 -21.68 -14.95
CA ILE A 56 -11.29 -23.12 -14.63
C ILE A 56 -11.38 -23.95 -15.92
N THR A 57 -12.39 -23.67 -16.74
CA THR A 57 -12.58 -24.38 -18.03
C THR A 57 -11.40 -24.16 -18.98
N ALA A 58 -10.92 -22.92 -19.10
CA ALA A 58 -9.82 -22.59 -19.99
C ALA A 58 -8.47 -23.20 -19.51
N VAL A 59 -8.25 -23.31 -18.20
CA VAL A 59 -7.07 -23.98 -17.62
C VAL A 59 -7.15 -25.49 -17.88
N LYS A 60 -8.32 -26.14 -17.64
CA LYS A 60 -8.55 -27.58 -17.92
C LYS A 60 -8.19 -27.93 -19.36
N HIS A 61 -8.63 -27.11 -20.33
CA HIS A 61 -8.43 -27.36 -21.76
C HIS A 61 -7.16 -26.73 -22.31
N ARG A 62 -6.32 -26.07 -21.49
CA ARG A 62 -5.12 -25.32 -21.91
C ARG A 62 -5.41 -24.32 -23.04
N ASP A 63 -6.59 -23.69 -22.98
CA ASP A 63 -7.01 -22.70 -23.98
C ASP A 63 -6.36 -21.34 -23.72
N TYR A 64 -5.13 -21.18 -24.23
CA TYR A 64 -4.32 -19.97 -24.06
C TYR A 64 -5.03 -18.70 -24.57
N LYS A 65 -5.78 -18.82 -25.67
CA LYS A 65 -6.46 -17.70 -26.32
C LYS A 65 -7.64 -17.20 -25.45
N ARG A 66 -8.40 -18.14 -24.93
CA ARG A 66 -9.50 -17.84 -24.00
C ARG A 66 -8.98 -17.27 -22.68
N LEU A 67 -7.90 -17.81 -22.12
CA LEU A 67 -7.23 -17.28 -20.94
C LEU A 67 -6.78 -15.84 -21.14
N ALA A 68 -6.15 -15.50 -22.29
CA ALA A 68 -5.75 -14.16 -22.61
C ALA A 68 -6.94 -13.20 -22.64
N THR A 69 -8.01 -13.55 -23.38
CA THR A 69 -9.20 -12.70 -23.49
C THR A 69 -9.85 -12.41 -22.13
N ILE A 70 -9.95 -13.44 -21.26
CA ILE A 70 -10.55 -13.28 -19.93
C ILE A 70 -9.63 -12.47 -19.02
N ALA A 71 -8.34 -12.78 -18.99
CA ALA A 71 -7.37 -12.12 -18.14
C ALA A 71 -7.21 -10.63 -18.47
N ASP A 72 -7.16 -10.28 -19.77
CA ASP A 72 -7.09 -8.89 -20.24
C ASP A 72 -8.36 -8.11 -19.84
N LYS A 73 -9.54 -8.73 -19.98
CA LYS A 73 -10.80 -8.12 -19.55
C LYS A 73 -10.86 -7.90 -18.03
N LEU A 74 -10.38 -8.87 -17.26
CA LEU A 74 -10.33 -8.74 -15.79
C LEU A 74 -9.34 -7.65 -15.37
N GLN A 75 -8.18 -7.59 -16.00
CA GLN A 75 -7.17 -6.56 -15.70
C GLN A 75 -7.68 -5.15 -16.02
N SER A 76 -8.40 -4.96 -17.11
CA SER A 76 -8.95 -3.64 -17.47
C SER A 76 -10.05 -3.14 -16.53
N GLY A 77 -10.66 -4.01 -15.74
CA GLY A 77 -11.73 -3.68 -14.80
C GLY A 77 -11.32 -3.67 -13.32
N THR A 78 -10.01 -3.79 -13.02
CA THR A 78 -9.51 -3.95 -11.64
C THR A 78 -8.24 -3.13 -11.41
N ASP A 79 -7.87 -2.98 -10.13
CA ASP A 79 -6.72 -2.16 -9.73
C ASP A 79 -5.38 -2.89 -9.72
N PHE A 80 -5.35 -4.22 -9.91
CA PHE A 80 -4.08 -4.94 -9.97
C PHE A 80 -3.32 -4.65 -11.27
N ASP A 81 -1.98 -4.70 -11.21
CA ASP A 81 -1.15 -4.39 -12.38
C ASP A 81 -1.04 -5.55 -13.34
N TYR A 82 -1.13 -6.78 -12.86
CA TYR A 82 -1.05 -7.96 -13.71
C TYR A 82 -1.60 -9.22 -13.04
N VAL A 83 -2.02 -10.15 -13.89
CA VAL A 83 -2.36 -11.52 -13.53
C VAL A 83 -1.46 -12.49 -14.30
N VAL A 84 -1.08 -13.58 -13.67
CA VAL A 84 -0.36 -14.71 -14.29
C VAL A 84 -1.11 -15.99 -13.89
N ILE A 85 -1.35 -16.87 -14.84
CA ILE A 85 -2.02 -18.16 -14.61
C ILE A 85 -1.03 -19.25 -14.98
N GLY A 86 -0.84 -20.24 -14.11
CA GLY A 86 0.00 -21.40 -14.31
C GLY A 86 -0.74 -22.72 -14.15
N ASP A 87 -0.18 -23.77 -14.73
CA ASP A 87 -0.67 -25.13 -14.54
C ASP A 87 -0.13 -25.78 -13.24
N THR A 88 -0.44 -27.04 -13.02
CA THR A 88 0.01 -27.84 -11.86
C THR A 88 1.53 -28.01 -11.77
N ASN A 89 2.26 -27.82 -12.86
CA ASN A 89 3.72 -27.85 -12.91
C ASN A 89 4.34 -26.46 -12.77
N SER A 90 3.55 -25.44 -12.39
CA SER A 90 3.96 -24.04 -12.39
C SER A 90 4.36 -23.48 -13.75
N ILE A 91 3.95 -24.09 -14.87
CA ILE A 91 4.21 -23.56 -16.20
C ILE A 91 3.15 -22.52 -16.54
N ARG A 92 3.58 -21.34 -17.02
CA ARG A 92 2.65 -20.25 -17.36
C ARG A 92 1.75 -20.61 -18.53
N LEU A 93 0.46 -20.64 -18.29
CA LEU A 93 -0.58 -20.70 -19.32
C LEU A 93 -0.99 -19.32 -19.81
N TYR A 94 -0.91 -18.31 -18.94
CA TYR A 94 -1.09 -16.91 -19.29
C TYR A 94 -0.08 -16.01 -18.60
N HIS A 95 0.41 -15.01 -19.32
CA HIS A 95 1.28 -13.94 -18.81
C HIS A 95 1.08 -12.68 -19.70
N PRO A 96 1.11 -11.43 -19.14
CA PRO A 96 0.98 -10.19 -19.93
C PRO A 96 2.02 -10.03 -21.04
N ASN A 97 3.24 -10.56 -20.81
CA ASN A 97 4.23 -10.72 -21.89
C ASN A 97 4.11 -12.14 -22.47
N PRO A 98 3.62 -12.29 -23.72
CA PRO A 98 3.42 -13.61 -24.36
C PRO A 98 4.68 -14.47 -24.44
N GLU A 99 5.86 -13.87 -24.56
CA GLU A 99 7.15 -14.59 -24.64
C GLU A 99 7.44 -15.41 -23.37
N LYS A 100 6.74 -15.14 -22.26
CA LYS A 100 6.91 -15.84 -21.00
C LYS A 100 5.93 -16.99 -20.80
N ILE A 101 4.99 -17.18 -21.72
CA ILE A 101 4.06 -18.33 -21.72
C ILE A 101 4.86 -19.60 -22.03
N GLY A 102 4.56 -20.70 -21.35
CA GLY A 102 5.26 -21.97 -21.46
C GLY A 102 6.54 -22.07 -20.59
N TYR A 103 6.95 -21.01 -19.94
CA TYR A 103 8.09 -21.03 -18.99
C TYR A 103 7.64 -21.11 -17.53
N PRO A 104 8.47 -21.66 -16.63
CA PRO A 104 8.13 -21.81 -15.21
C PRO A 104 7.86 -20.48 -14.52
N MET A 105 6.84 -20.44 -13.66
CA MET A 105 6.58 -19.32 -12.77
C MET A 105 7.66 -19.21 -11.70
N GLN A 106 8.04 -17.98 -11.37
CA GLN A 106 8.99 -17.74 -10.28
C GLN A 106 8.27 -17.78 -8.91
N PHE A 107 8.98 -18.26 -7.89
CA PHE A 107 8.54 -18.24 -6.49
C PHE A 107 7.18 -18.92 -6.25
N THR A 108 6.89 -20.01 -6.96
CA THR A 108 5.75 -20.83 -6.60
C THR A 108 6.18 -21.77 -5.47
N LYS A 109 5.60 -21.53 -4.29
CA LYS A 109 5.84 -22.42 -3.14
C LYS A 109 5.08 -23.74 -3.37
N PRO A 110 5.68 -24.89 -2.98
CA PRO A 110 5.01 -26.17 -3.08
C PRO A 110 3.62 -26.20 -2.44
N GLY A 111 3.44 -25.46 -1.32
CA GLY A 111 2.16 -25.41 -0.59
C GLY A 111 0.95 -25.00 -1.40
N ALA A 112 1.10 -24.15 -2.43
CA ALA A 112 -0.02 -23.75 -3.26
C ALA A 112 -0.52 -24.87 -4.17
N LEU A 113 0.39 -25.63 -4.78
CA LEU A 113 0.05 -26.70 -5.72
C LEU A 113 -0.08 -28.08 -5.05
N GLU A 114 0.56 -28.29 -3.90
CA GLU A 114 0.50 -29.55 -3.18
C GLU A 114 -0.56 -29.57 -2.09
N LYS A 115 -0.72 -28.45 -1.33
CA LYS A 115 -1.61 -28.35 -0.18
C LYS A 115 -2.85 -27.52 -0.43
N GLY A 116 -2.96 -26.84 -1.57
CA GLY A 116 -4.09 -25.96 -1.86
C GLY A 116 -4.12 -24.67 -1.04
N GLU A 117 -2.97 -24.23 -0.52
CA GLU A 117 -2.88 -23.02 0.33
C GLU A 117 -2.63 -21.77 -0.48
N SER A 118 -3.46 -20.73 -0.26
CA SER A 118 -3.18 -19.40 -0.79
C SER A 118 -2.09 -18.72 0.03
N TYR A 119 -1.20 -17.98 -0.63
CA TYR A 119 -0.15 -17.25 0.06
C TYR A 119 0.18 -15.91 -0.60
N PHE A 120 0.80 -15.02 0.17
CA PHE A 120 1.26 -13.72 -0.25
C PHE A 120 2.79 -13.64 -0.22
N ILE A 121 3.38 -12.96 -1.21
CA ILE A 121 4.83 -12.80 -1.32
C ILE A 121 5.19 -11.45 -1.93
N THR A 122 6.21 -10.80 -1.38
CA THR A 122 6.81 -9.59 -1.95
C THR A 122 8.18 -9.94 -2.51
N GLY A 123 8.48 -9.48 -3.71
CA GLY A 123 9.79 -9.72 -4.33
C GLY A 123 9.83 -9.41 -5.82
N LYS A 124 11.04 -9.56 -6.40
CA LYS A 124 11.26 -9.35 -7.84
C LYS A 124 10.66 -10.50 -8.64
N GLY A 125 9.74 -10.21 -9.52
CA GLY A 125 9.12 -11.16 -10.45
C GLY A 125 9.51 -10.90 -11.90
N SER A 126 8.77 -11.53 -12.82
CA SER A 126 9.01 -11.41 -14.27
C SER A 126 8.66 -10.02 -14.84
N ILE A 127 7.88 -9.22 -14.11
CA ILE A 127 7.42 -7.89 -14.53
C ILE A 127 8.12 -6.78 -13.72
N GLY A 128 8.55 -7.07 -12.48
CA GLY A 128 9.21 -6.11 -11.60
C GLY A 128 9.13 -6.52 -10.13
N MET A 129 9.50 -5.59 -9.26
CA MET A 129 9.25 -5.69 -7.83
C MET A 129 7.76 -5.53 -7.58
N ALA A 130 7.15 -6.52 -6.94
CA ALA A 130 5.70 -6.53 -6.72
C ALA A 130 5.30 -7.26 -5.44
N MET A 131 4.17 -6.85 -4.88
CA MET A 131 3.39 -7.60 -3.91
C MET A 131 2.45 -8.54 -4.67
N ARG A 132 2.45 -9.83 -4.34
CA ARG A 132 1.71 -10.85 -5.08
C ARG A 132 0.95 -11.78 -4.17
N ALA A 133 -0.33 -12.01 -4.51
CA ALA A 133 -1.10 -13.12 -3.97
C ALA A 133 -1.07 -14.28 -4.96
N LYS A 134 -0.89 -15.49 -4.46
CA LYS A 134 -1.01 -16.73 -5.23
C LYS A 134 -2.05 -17.62 -4.61
N THR A 135 -2.97 -18.12 -5.45
CA THR A 135 -4.11 -18.93 -5.04
C THR A 135 -4.25 -20.12 -6.00
N PRO A 136 -4.41 -21.35 -5.49
CA PRO A 136 -4.66 -22.50 -6.33
C PRO A 136 -6.01 -22.39 -7.06
N ILE A 137 -6.09 -22.97 -8.26
CA ILE A 137 -7.32 -23.16 -9.01
C ILE A 137 -7.78 -24.58 -8.78
N PHE A 138 -9.01 -24.75 -8.33
CA PHE A 138 -9.63 -26.06 -8.15
C PHE A 138 -10.63 -26.32 -9.28
N ASP A 139 -10.76 -27.58 -9.66
CA ASP A 139 -11.87 -28.03 -10.51
C ASP A 139 -13.11 -28.37 -9.68
N ASP A 140 -14.16 -28.86 -10.39
CA ASP A 140 -15.44 -29.19 -9.77
C ASP A 140 -15.33 -30.36 -8.77
N ASP A 141 -14.30 -31.20 -8.92
CA ASP A 141 -14.00 -32.33 -8.04
C ASP A 141 -13.09 -31.96 -6.86
N GLY A 142 -12.74 -30.66 -6.74
CA GLY A 142 -11.82 -30.15 -5.70
C GLY A 142 -10.35 -30.47 -5.96
N LYS A 143 -9.98 -30.91 -7.14
CA LYS A 143 -8.60 -31.17 -7.52
C LYS A 143 -7.92 -29.89 -7.98
N ILE A 144 -6.67 -29.69 -7.56
CA ILE A 144 -5.86 -28.54 -8.02
C ILE A 144 -5.48 -28.75 -9.48
N ILE A 145 -5.85 -27.79 -10.34
CA ILE A 145 -5.56 -27.79 -11.78
C ILE A 145 -4.60 -26.68 -12.20
N GLY A 146 -4.30 -25.76 -11.31
CA GLY A 146 -3.39 -24.64 -11.62
C GLY A 146 -3.27 -23.65 -10.48
N VAL A 147 -2.67 -22.49 -10.78
CA VAL A 147 -2.45 -21.41 -9.82
C VAL A 147 -2.65 -20.05 -10.49
N VAL A 148 -3.35 -19.14 -9.82
CA VAL A 148 -3.44 -17.71 -10.18
C VAL A 148 -2.44 -16.92 -9.35
N SER A 149 -1.78 -15.99 -9.96
CA SER A 149 -0.91 -14.98 -9.30
C SER A 149 -1.35 -13.59 -9.70
N ILE A 150 -1.82 -12.79 -8.74
CA ILE A 150 -2.14 -11.37 -8.90
C ILE A 150 -1.00 -10.54 -8.35
N GLY A 151 -0.60 -9.49 -9.07
CA GLY A 151 0.50 -8.62 -8.64
C GLY A 151 0.16 -7.14 -8.67
N TYR A 152 0.60 -6.46 -7.61
CA TYR A 152 0.67 -5.01 -7.49
C TYR A 152 2.13 -4.58 -7.53
N LEU A 153 2.51 -3.73 -8.48
CA LEU A 153 3.88 -3.22 -8.61
C LEU A 153 4.20 -2.27 -7.43
N ILE A 154 5.39 -2.40 -6.88
CA ILE A 154 5.84 -1.51 -5.79
C ILE A 154 5.82 -0.05 -6.23
N SER A 155 6.18 0.26 -7.47
CA SER A 155 6.12 1.63 -8.01
C SER A 155 4.72 2.25 -7.96
N LYS A 156 3.66 1.46 -8.17
CA LYS A 156 2.28 1.92 -8.04
C LYS A 156 1.89 2.14 -6.58
N ILE A 157 2.31 1.24 -5.71
CA ILE A 157 2.09 1.38 -4.26
C ILE A 157 2.81 2.62 -3.73
N ASP A 158 4.04 2.88 -4.20
CA ASP A 158 4.80 4.08 -3.85
C ASP A 158 4.14 5.37 -4.35
N SER A 159 3.48 5.35 -5.52
CA SER A 159 2.70 6.51 -5.97
C SER A 159 1.49 6.76 -5.05
N TRP A 160 0.73 5.73 -4.70
CA TRP A 160 -0.38 5.86 -3.74
C TRP A 160 0.08 6.40 -2.39
N ARG A 161 1.24 5.93 -1.93
CA ARG A 161 1.86 6.44 -0.70
C ARG A 161 2.19 7.93 -0.80
N SER A 162 2.82 8.37 -1.89
CA SER A 162 3.18 9.78 -2.08
C SER A 162 1.94 10.67 -2.23
N ASP A 163 0.93 10.22 -2.97
CA ASP A 163 -0.31 10.96 -3.20
C ASP A 163 -1.07 11.22 -1.89
N PHE A 164 -0.86 10.37 -0.88
CA PHE A 164 -1.45 10.53 0.44
C PHE A 164 -0.55 11.31 1.41
N LEU A 165 0.74 10.97 1.48
CA LEU A 165 1.65 11.56 2.47
C LEU A 165 2.03 13.01 2.15
N LEU A 166 2.13 13.41 0.88
CA LEU A 166 2.46 14.79 0.51
C LEU A 166 1.42 15.81 0.97
N PRO A 167 0.10 15.64 0.74
CA PRO A 167 -0.91 16.53 1.30
C PRO A 167 -0.91 16.55 2.82
N MET A 168 -0.70 15.40 3.46
CA MET A 168 -0.62 15.30 4.93
C MET A 168 0.57 16.08 5.49
N ALA A 169 1.73 16.00 4.86
CA ALA A 169 2.88 16.83 5.23
C ALA A 169 2.55 18.33 5.15
N GLY A 170 1.81 18.75 4.11
CA GLY A 170 1.29 20.12 3.98
C GLY A 170 0.41 20.54 5.16
N VAL A 171 -0.50 19.66 5.60
CA VAL A 171 -1.35 19.91 6.78
C VAL A 171 -0.52 20.05 8.06
N PHE A 172 0.47 19.20 8.28
CA PHE A 172 1.36 19.30 9.45
C PHE A 172 2.19 20.59 9.45
N ILE A 173 2.70 21.00 8.29
CA ILE A 173 3.42 22.26 8.13
C ILE A 173 2.48 23.44 8.43
N LEU A 174 1.26 23.44 7.91
CA LEU A 174 0.27 24.48 8.18
C LEU A 174 -0.05 24.58 9.67
N LEU A 175 -0.26 23.46 10.35
CA LEU A 175 -0.49 23.41 11.80
C LEU A 175 0.70 24.00 12.57
N LEU A 176 1.93 23.67 12.17
CA LEU A 176 3.15 24.27 12.76
C LEU A 176 3.16 25.78 12.62
N LEU A 177 2.87 26.29 11.42
CA LEU A 177 2.83 27.74 11.17
C LEU A 177 1.76 28.44 12.01
N VAL A 178 0.57 27.86 12.10
CA VAL A 178 -0.52 28.40 12.94
C VAL A 178 -0.11 28.43 14.43
N LEU A 179 0.46 27.34 14.92
CA LEU A 179 0.92 27.26 16.32
C LEU A 179 2.07 28.26 16.60
N MET A 180 2.96 28.44 15.64
CA MET A 180 4.03 29.42 15.73
C MET A 180 3.49 30.86 15.82
N LEU A 181 2.50 31.19 14.98
CA LEU A 181 1.82 32.50 15.00
C LEU A 181 1.08 32.72 16.32
N LEU A 182 0.32 31.72 16.79
CA LEU A 182 -0.40 31.79 18.06
C LEU A 182 0.56 31.97 19.25
N SER A 183 1.64 31.20 19.27
CA SER A 183 2.68 31.31 20.30
C SER A 183 3.34 32.69 20.32
N TRP A 184 3.66 33.24 19.14
CA TRP A 184 4.20 34.58 19.02
C TRP A 184 3.22 35.65 19.49
N PHE A 185 1.95 35.55 19.08
CA PHE A 185 0.88 36.48 19.51
C PHE A 185 0.69 36.44 21.03
N PHE A 186 0.67 35.24 21.61
CA PHE A 186 0.54 35.05 23.07
C PHE A 186 1.74 35.67 23.82
N ALA A 187 2.97 35.43 23.35
CA ALA A 187 4.16 36.05 23.93
C ALA A 187 4.16 37.58 23.82
N ALA A 188 3.67 38.13 22.70
CA ALA A 188 3.51 39.55 22.50
C ALA A 188 2.44 40.16 23.43
N HIS A 189 1.34 39.44 23.64
CA HIS A 189 0.27 39.85 24.57
C HIS A 189 0.76 39.94 26.02
N ILE A 190 1.46 38.90 26.49
CA ILE A 190 2.09 38.89 27.84
C ILE A 190 3.06 40.05 27.99
N ARG A 191 3.86 40.33 26.98
CA ARG A 191 4.82 41.46 27.01
C ARG A 191 4.11 42.80 27.22
N ARG A 192 2.99 43.04 26.51
CA ARG A 192 2.19 44.26 26.64
C ARG A 192 1.61 44.41 28.04
N GLN A 193 1.13 43.36 28.65
CA GLN A 193 0.55 43.37 29.98
C GLN A 193 1.67 43.66 31.06
N MET A 194 2.83 43.06 30.93
CA MET A 194 3.91 43.25 31.87
C MET A 194 4.54 44.68 31.80
N LEU A 195 4.64 45.30 30.61
CA LEU A 195 5.12 46.65 30.43
C LEU A 195 4.08 47.70 30.87
N GLY A 196 2.81 47.34 31.04
CA GLY A 196 1.76 48.19 31.59
C GLY A 196 1.70 48.21 33.13
N MET A 197 2.48 47.38 33.80
CA MET A 197 2.67 47.35 35.26
C MET A 197 4.03 47.94 35.64
N GLU A 198 4.28 49.21 35.32
CA GLU A 198 5.37 49.93 36.01
C GLU A 198 4.94 50.11 37.47
N PRO A 199 5.78 49.76 38.46
CA PRO A 199 5.47 50.08 39.84
C PRO A 199 5.47 51.61 39.93
N LYS A 200 4.31 52.20 40.26
CA LYS A 200 4.27 53.58 40.72
C LYS A 200 5.26 53.67 41.88
N GLN A 201 6.36 54.41 41.67
CA GLN A 201 7.24 54.76 42.75
C GLN A 201 6.44 55.48 43.82
N ILE A 202 6.41 54.92 45.02
CA ILE A 202 6.04 55.61 46.24
C ILE A 202 7.25 56.36 46.76
#